data_324340ddfc4aa6ab7e67ac25cd3fe9e6
#
_entry.id   324340ddfc4aa6ab7e67ac25cd3fe9e6
#
_cell.length_a   1.000
_cell.length_b   1.000
_cell.length_c   1.000
_cell.angle_alpha   90.00
_cell.angle_beta   90.00
_cell.angle_gamma   90.00
#
_symmetry.space_group_name_H-M   'P 1'
#
loop_
_entity.id
_entity.type
_entity.pdbx_description
1 polymer ?
#
loop_
_entity_poly.entity_id
_entity_poly.type
_entity_poly.pdbx_seq_one_letter_code
_entity_poly.pdbx_strand_id
1 'polypeptide(L)'
;MSDLSSVLEIAAPLAGVGGLGYAKARAPRVYWSLVGMPVTWCRFTFTYRATMDVCGLTVRPSALRAFLVRNVARREVLPVPPKVRRVRGTSTGLRVTLRLPAGLEPADVAAASERLRHAWGVHSVNVVETKPGVVELRMTGYDVLSRVRMPRRRRRGPADSLVVPVALRDDGTAFVRDYRKIPHSLTLGSNQSGKSMYQRNLIAGLAKLPVGLIGIDCKRGVEQGRFASRLSALATTPDEASELLGVLVSEMEDRFNLLADHQVSDVWELPEKLRPVPLVVLVDEVAELFLASAKKEEERRDRTVTQMIRLAQMARAVGIYLEVCGQRFGSDLGKGATSLRAQLTGRVVHRVNDKQTADMGLGDIAPEAVSSVTTIPPDRPGVAVAGDSSGGWSRIRTPELTPAEAVAVCREYAHLTPRIAALAPFRPAVRPEPMPADSAPLARPVPVTD
;
A
#
# COMPACT_ATOMS: atom_id res chain seq x y z
N MET A 1 20.61 28.77 52.86
CA MET A 1 19.42 27.95 52.44
C MET A 1 18.61 28.55 51.27
N SER A 2 19.12 29.62 50.61
CA SER A 2 18.45 30.33 49.50
C SER A 2 18.79 29.84 48.11
N ASP A 3 19.82 29.00 47.95
CA ASP A 3 20.28 28.61 46.61
C ASP A 3 19.62 27.31 46.08
N LEU A 4 19.04 26.48 46.99
CA LEU A 4 18.37 25.23 46.57
C LEU A 4 16.98 25.49 45.96
N SER A 5 16.26 26.51 46.41
CA SER A 5 14.92 26.85 45.89
C SER A 5 14.99 27.43 44.47
N SER A 6 16.00 28.29 44.20
CA SER A 6 16.19 28.87 42.87
C SER A 6 16.66 27.84 41.82
N VAL A 7 17.45 26.86 42.24
CA VAL A 7 17.86 25.74 41.35
C VAL A 7 16.67 24.82 41.07
N LEU A 8 15.78 24.59 42.04
CA LEU A 8 14.57 23.81 41.83
C LEU A 8 13.54 24.52 40.94
N GLU A 9 13.42 25.84 41.04
CA GLU A 9 12.49 26.62 40.19
C GLU A 9 12.90 26.68 38.72
N ILE A 10 14.18 26.53 38.41
CA ILE A 10 14.70 26.46 37.03
C ILE A 10 14.80 25.02 36.56
N ALA A 11 15.13 24.07 37.42
CA ALA A 11 15.32 22.68 37.07
C ALA A 11 13.95 21.95 36.83
N ALA A 12 12.90 22.30 37.55
CA ALA A 12 11.58 21.68 37.39
C ALA A 12 10.94 21.96 35.99
N PRO A 13 10.91 23.21 35.47
CA PRO A 13 10.43 23.48 34.12
C PRO A 13 11.36 22.90 33.06
N LEU A 14 12.68 22.89 33.25
CA LEU A 14 13.63 22.25 32.33
C LEU A 14 13.46 20.71 32.30
N ALA A 15 13.27 20.08 33.45
CA ALA A 15 12.96 18.65 33.53
C ALA A 15 11.59 18.33 32.89
N GLY A 16 10.60 19.22 33.04
CA GLY A 16 9.30 19.11 32.39
C GLY A 16 9.40 19.22 30.87
N VAL A 17 10.15 20.19 30.35
CA VAL A 17 10.38 20.37 28.91
C VAL A 17 11.19 19.21 28.33
N GLY A 18 12.24 18.76 29.04
CA GLY A 18 13.03 17.59 28.65
C GLY A 18 12.20 16.30 28.65
N GLY A 19 11.34 16.11 29.69
CA GLY A 19 10.41 14.99 29.78
C GLY A 19 9.37 14.98 28.66
N LEU A 20 8.82 16.13 28.30
CA LEU A 20 7.89 16.28 27.18
C LEU A 20 8.58 16.00 25.83
N GLY A 21 9.80 16.48 25.63
CA GLY A 21 10.63 16.20 24.44
C GLY A 21 10.92 14.69 24.32
N TYR A 22 11.32 14.07 25.43
CA TYR A 22 11.56 12.62 25.49
C TYR A 22 10.28 11.81 25.20
N ALA A 23 9.15 12.20 25.80
CA ALA A 23 7.86 11.57 25.56
C ALA A 23 7.41 11.69 24.08
N LYS A 24 7.63 12.87 23.46
CA LYS A 24 7.37 13.09 22.04
C LYS A 24 8.19 12.14 21.15
N ALA A 25 9.46 11.92 21.49
CA ALA A 25 10.37 11.06 20.71
C ALA A 25 10.13 9.58 20.95
N ARG A 26 9.90 9.15 22.18
CA ARG A 26 9.82 7.73 22.58
C ARG A 26 8.40 7.17 22.60
N ALA A 27 7.39 7.98 22.94
CA ALA A 27 6.00 7.60 23.07
C ALA A 27 5.06 8.60 22.37
N PRO A 28 5.20 8.83 21.04
CA PRO A 28 4.46 9.86 20.32
C PRO A 28 2.94 9.75 20.42
N ARG A 29 2.40 8.53 20.56
CA ARG A 29 0.96 8.31 20.78
C ARG A 29 0.47 8.88 22.12
N VAL A 30 1.24 8.64 23.18
CA VAL A 30 0.91 9.12 24.54
C VAL A 30 1.03 10.65 24.58
N TYR A 31 2.13 11.17 24.06
CA TYR A 31 2.33 12.61 23.90
C TYR A 31 1.19 13.28 23.13
N TRP A 32 0.82 12.67 21.98
CA TRP A 32 -0.28 13.19 21.17
C TRP A 32 -1.59 13.22 21.96
N SER A 33 -1.95 12.13 22.63
CA SER A 33 -3.22 12.05 23.34
C SER A 33 -3.33 13.04 24.49
N LEU A 34 -2.23 13.29 25.22
CA LEU A 34 -2.21 14.12 26.42
C LEU A 34 -1.94 15.60 26.12
N VAL A 35 -1.11 15.91 25.14
CA VAL A 35 -0.64 17.26 24.86
C VAL A 35 -0.95 17.68 23.41
N GLY A 36 -0.54 16.89 22.44
CA GLY A 36 -0.62 17.26 21.04
C GLY A 36 -2.05 17.50 20.55
N MET A 37 -2.98 16.59 20.90
CA MET A 37 -4.37 16.69 20.47
C MET A 37 -5.08 17.90 21.08
N PRO A 38 -5.05 18.16 22.41
CA PRO A 38 -5.64 19.37 22.99
C PRO A 38 -5.07 20.66 22.39
N VAL A 39 -3.75 20.74 22.25
CA VAL A 39 -3.09 21.93 21.67
C VAL A 39 -3.53 22.14 20.21
N THR A 40 -3.54 21.09 19.41
CA THR A 40 -3.97 21.20 17.99
C THR A 40 -5.45 21.52 17.88
N TRP A 41 -6.29 20.98 18.77
CA TRP A 41 -7.71 21.32 18.84
C TRP A 41 -7.93 22.78 19.17
N CYS A 42 -7.28 23.31 20.20
CA CYS A 42 -7.33 24.72 20.54
C CYS A 42 -6.87 25.58 19.37
N ARG A 43 -5.68 25.26 18.81
CA ARG A 43 -5.13 25.98 17.67
C ARG A 43 -6.10 25.96 16.48
N PHE A 44 -6.64 24.81 16.12
CA PHE A 44 -7.65 24.68 15.08
C PHE A 44 -8.87 25.58 15.35
N THR A 45 -9.43 25.53 16.56
CA THR A 45 -10.65 26.28 16.89
C THR A 45 -10.46 27.78 16.85
N PHE A 46 -9.34 28.27 17.39
CA PHE A 46 -9.08 29.70 17.45
C PHE A 46 -8.59 30.30 16.13
N THR A 47 -7.84 29.54 15.32
CA THR A 47 -7.25 30.05 14.07
C THR A 47 -8.01 29.64 12.83
N TYR A 48 -9.07 28.82 12.92
CA TYR A 48 -9.75 28.22 11.78
C TYR A 48 -10.10 29.21 10.68
N ARG A 49 -10.80 30.30 11.00
CA ARG A 49 -11.23 31.30 10.01
C ARG A 49 -10.04 32.00 9.35
N ALA A 50 -9.09 32.45 10.14
CA ALA A 50 -7.90 33.12 9.62
C ALA A 50 -7.06 32.17 8.74
N THR A 51 -6.91 30.90 9.16
CA THR A 51 -6.20 29.90 8.36
C THR A 51 -6.90 29.63 7.03
N MET A 52 -8.23 29.48 7.02
CA MET A 52 -8.98 29.28 5.77
C MET A 52 -8.85 30.47 4.82
N ASP A 53 -8.84 31.67 5.35
CA ASP A 53 -8.68 32.87 4.56
C ASP A 53 -7.28 33.00 3.95
N VAL A 54 -6.24 32.85 4.75
CA VAL A 54 -4.84 32.87 4.30
C VAL A 54 -4.54 31.73 3.30
N CYS A 55 -5.21 30.58 3.45
CA CYS A 55 -5.07 29.46 2.51
C CYS A 55 -5.89 29.65 1.22
N GLY A 56 -6.67 30.72 1.09
CA GLY A 56 -7.52 30.97 -0.08
C GLY A 56 -8.74 30.03 -0.15
N LEU A 57 -9.16 29.48 1.00
CA LEU A 57 -10.29 28.54 1.11
C LEU A 57 -11.56 29.22 1.61
N THR A 58 -11.74 30.49 1.23
CA THR A 58 -12.93 31.28 1.55
C THR A 58 -13.60 31.77 0.28
N VAL A 59 -14.92 31.90 0.31
CA VAL A 59 -15.72 32.37 -0.83
C VAL A 59 -16.43 33.66 -0.48
N ARG A 60 -16.57 34.57 -1.44
CA ARG A 60 -17.38 35.78 -1.26
C ARG A 60 -18.81 35.38 -0.97
N PRO A 61 -19.49 35.99 0.05
CA PRO A 61 -20.87 35.70 0.34
C PRO A 61 -21.77 36.10 -0.83
N SER A 62 -22.90 35.41 -1.00
CA SER A 62 -23.89 35.74 -2.03
C SER A 62 -24.37 37.18 -1.90
N ALA A 63 -24.76 37.80 -3.01
CA ALA A 63 -25.20 39.18 -3.06
C ALA A 63 -26.30 39.50 -2.04
N LEU A 64 -27.26 38.57 -1.87
CA LEU A 64 -28.34 38.70 -0.88
C LEU A 64 -27.79 38.71 0.56
N ARG A 65 -26.85 37.81 0.88
CA ARG A 65 -26.23 37.74 2.21
C ARG A 65 -25.37 38.97 2.47
N ALA A 66 -24.60 39.41 1.47
CA ALA A 66 -23.79 40.63 1.57
C ALA A 66 -24.68 41.87 1.82
N PHE A 67 -25.82 41.98 1.12
CA PHE A 67 -26.81 43.06 1.33
C PHE A 67 -27.38 43.03 2.75
N LEU A 68 -27.83 41.87 3.24
CA LEU A 68 -28.40 41.74 4.59
C LEU A 68 -27.37 42.07 5.68
N VAL A 69 -26.11 41.58 5.54
CA VAL A 69 -25.04 41.85 6.51
C VAL A 69 -24.69 43.36 6.54
N ARG A 70 -24.59 43.98 5.37
CA ARG A 70 -24.23 45.41 5.25
C ARG A 70 -25.35 46.34 5.71
N ASN A 71 -26.59 46.09 5.26
CA ASN A 71 -27.71 47.04 5.46
C ASN A 71 -28.54 46.77 6.72
N VAL A 72 -28.69 45.50 7.13
CA VAL A 72 -29.46 45.11 8.31
C VAL A 72 -28.58 44.96 9.54
N ALA A 73 -27.47 44.21 9.43
CA ALA A 73 -26.60 43.96 10.56
C ALA A 73 -25.52 45.06 10.74
N ARG A 74 -25.35 45.97 9.79
CA ARG A 74 -24.34 47.05 9.78
C ARG A 74 -22.92 46.55 10.09
N ARG A 75 -22.53 45.36 9.57
CA ARG A 75 -21.26 44.71 9.77
C ARG A 75 -20.50 44.59 8.45
N GLU A 76 -19.19 44.44 8.55
CA GLU A 76 -18.35 44.12 7.39
C GLU A 76 -18.70 42.74 6.83
N VAL A 77 -18.66 42.66 5.50
CA VAL A 77 -18.97 41.45 4.76
C VAL A 77 -17.70 40.60 4.71
N LEU A 78 -17.58 39.66 5.66
CA LEU A 78 -16.43 38.77 5.74
C LEU A 78 -16.59 37.60 4.78
N PRO A 79 -15.48 37.10 4.20
CA PRO A 79 -15.44 35.86 3.41
C PRO A 79 -15.99 34.68 4.20
N VAL A 80 -16.61 33.73 3.51
CA VAL A 80 -17.26 32.57 4.10
C VAL A 80 -16.35 31.36 4.00
N PRO A 81 -15.81 30.85 5.12
CA PRO A 81 -15.04 29.62 5.12
C PRO A 81 -15.96 28.39 5.02
N PRO A 82 -15.41 27.19 4.70
CA PRO A 82 -16.12 25.93 4.79
C PRO A 82 -16.75 25.73 6.18
N LYS A 83 -17.94 25.13 6.21
CA LYS A 83 -18.65 24.93 7.50
C LYS A 83 -18.16 23.66 8.18
N VAL A 84 -17.58 23.77 9.37
CA VAL A 84 -17.24 22.63 10.21
C VAL A 84 -18.52 21.90 10.63
N ARG A 85 -18.63 20.61 10.29
CA ARG A 85 -19.74 19.74 10.66
C ARG A 85 -19.42 18.88 11.86
N ARG A 86 -18.23 18.35 11.89
CA ARG A 86 -17.80 17.41 12.94
C ARG A 86 -16.29 17.47 13.14
N VAL A 87 -15.85 17.39 14.38
CA VAL A 87 -14.44 17.19 14.74
C VAL A 87 -14.35 15.96 15.64
N ARG A 88 -13.40 15.06 15.36
CA ARG A 88 -13.16 13.85 16.14
C ARG A 88 -11.66 13.70 16.38
N GLY A 89 -11.30 13.53 17.65
CA GLY A 89 -9.95 13.07 18.01
C GLY A 89 -9.76 11.59 17.69
N THR A 90 -8.57 11.24 17.24
CA THR A 90 -8.13 9.86 17.03
C THR A 90 -6.81 9.62 17.76
N SER A 91 -6.41 8.37 17.94
CA SER A 91 -5.11 8.04 18.56
C SER A 91 -3.90 8.54 17.77
N THR A 92 -4.09 8.98 16.52
CA THR A 92 -3.03 9.45 15.63
C THR A 92 -3.18 10.90 15.21
N GLY A 93 -4.39 11.50 15.36
CA GLY A 93 -4.65 12.84 14.84
C GLY A 93 -6.06 13.34 15.08
N LEU A 94 -6.53 14.23 14.21
CA LEU A 94 -7.88 14.78 14.20
C LEU A 94 -8.55 14.48 12.86
N ARG A 95 -9.85 14.18 12.88
CA ARG A 95 -10.71 14.12 11.69
C ARG A 95 -11.72 15.25 11.74
N VAL A 96 -11.69 16.10 10.73
CA VAL A 96 -12.58 17.26 10.63
C VAL A 96 -13.41 17.16 9.36
N THR A 97 -14.73 17.05 9.53
CA THR A 97 -15.67 17.04 8.40
C THR A 97 -16.09 18.47 8.09
N LEU A 98 -15.84 18.91 6.87
CA LEU A 98 -16.19 20.23 6.35
C LEU A 98 -17.24 20.12 5.26
N ARG A 99 -18.19 21.02 5.26
CA ARG A 99 -19.09 21.26 4.12
C ARG A 99 -18.56 22.46 3.35
N LEU A 100 -18.25 22.25 2.08
CA LEU A 100 -17.75 23.28 1.20
C LEU A 100 -18.87 24.27 0.80
N PRO A 101 -18.60 25.57 0.74
CA PRO A 101 -19.51 26.53 0.14
C PRO A 101 -19.49 26.38 -1.39
N ALA A 102 -20.53 26.85 -2.06
CA ALA A 102 -20.58 26.91 -3.53
C ALA A 102 -19.40 27.73 -4.06
N GLY A 103 -18.69 27.20 -5.06
CA GLY A 103 -17.51 27.82 -5.65
C GLY A 103 -16.17 27.37 -5.03
N LEU A 104 -16.19 26.39 -4.13
CA LEU A 104 -14.98 25.72 -3.62
C LEU A 104 -15.09 24.22 -3.89
N GLU A 105 -14.06 23.66 -4.49
CA GLU A 105 -13.98 22.24 -4.83
C GLU A 105 -13.11 21.44 -3.83
N PRO A 106 -13.31 20.11 -3.73
CA PRO A 106 -12.44 19.26 -2.93
C PRO A 106 -10.96 19.35 -3.32
N ALA A 107 -10.68 19.55 -4.61
CA ALA A 107 -9.32 19.71 -5.14
C ALA A 107 -8.62 20.97 -4.60
N ASP A 108 -9.34 22.09 -4.41
CA ASP A 108 -8.78 23.32 -3.83
C ASP A 108 -8.28 23.06 -2.40
N VAL A 109 -9.08 22.33 -1.62
CA VAL A 109 -8.74 21.98 -0.24
C VAL A 109 -7.55 21.01 -0.21
N ALA A 110 -7.50 20.06 -1.14
CA ALA A 110 -6.37 19.14 -1.28
C ALA A 110 -5.08 19.88 -1.66
N ALA A 111 -5.14 20.82 -2.59
CA ALA A 111 -3.99 21.66 -2.98
C ALA A 111 -3.47 22.53 -1.82
N ALA A 112 -4.31 22.88 -0.84
CA ALA A 112 -3.92 23.64 0.34
C ALA A 112 -3.37 22.78 1.48
N SER A 113 -3.30 21.44 1.36
CA SER A 113 -2.94 20.49 2.44
C SER A 113 -1.64 20.85 3.15
N GLU A 114 -0.60 21.23 2.42
CA GLU A 114 0.70 21.61 3.01
C GLU A 114 0.60 22.92 3.81
N ARG A 115 -0.14 23.89 3.31
CA ARG A 115 -0.38 25.17 4.03
C ARG A 115 -1.14 24.94 5.32
N LEU A 116 -2.19 24.09 5.26
CA LEU A 116 -2.98 23.69 6.42
C LEU A 116 -2.14 22.91 7.45
N ARG A 117 -1.27 22.02 6.97
CA ARG A 117 -0.32 21.27 7.81
C ARG A 117 0.57 22.21 8.64
N HIS A 118 1.16 23.20 7.99
CA HIS A 118 2.01 24.20 8.66
C HIS A 118 1.19 25.07 9.61
N ALA A 119 0.03 25.57 9.18
CA ALA A 119 -0.80 26.46 9.97
C ALA A 119 -1.24 25.82 11.29
N TRP A 120 -1.60 24.55 11.30
CA TRP A 120 -2.05 23.84 12.52
C TRP A 120 -0.94 23.05 13.23
N GLY A 121 0.28 23.00 12.68
CA GLY A 121 1.42 22.34 13.29
C GLY A 121 1.23 20.82 13.40
N VAL A 122 0.59 20.21 12.42
CA VAL A 122 0.39 18.76 12.33
C VAL A 122 1.39 18.11 11.37
N HIS A 123 1.56 16.80 11.46
CA HIS A 123 2.52 16.08 10.62
C HIS A 123 2.04 15.96 9.17
N SER A 124 0.76 15.68 8.96
CA SER A 124 0.15 15.61 7.62
C SER A 124 -1.32 16.00 7.65
N VAL A 125 -1.83 16.45 6.49
CA VAL A 125 -3.25 16.71 6.25
C VAL A 125 -3.63 16.03 4.94
N ASN A 126 -4.50 15.02 5.01
CA ASN A 126 -5.07 14.36 3.84
C ASN A 126 -6.52 14.77 3.70
N VAL A 127 -6.96 15.04 2.48
CA VAL A 127 -8.33 15.47 2.16
C VAL A 127 -9.04 14.33 1.44
N VAL A 128 -10.17 13.93 1.96
CA VAL A 128 -10.99 12.86 1.37
C VAL A 128 -12.42 13.38 1.17
N GLU A 129 -12.91 13.37 -0.05
CA GLU A 129 -14.32 13.64 -0.32
C GLU A 129 -15.16 12.46 0.17
N THR A 130 -16.12 12.74 1.05
CA THR A 130 -17.02 11.72 1.61
C THR A 130 -18.39 11.70 0.97
N LYS A 131 -18.83 12.85 0.49
CA LYS A 131 -20.07 13.10 -0.26
C LYS A 131 -19.89 14.35 -1.10
N PRO A 132 -20.65 14.57 -2.18
CA PRO A 132 -20.58 15.80 -2.95
C PRO A 132 -20.62 17.04 -2.07
N GLY A 133 -19.57 17.87 -2.17
CA GLY A 133 -19.42 19.09 -1.38
C GLY A 133 -19.13 18.89 0.12
N VAL A 134 -18.76 17.66 0.54
CA VAL A 134 -18.36 17.36 1.93
C VAL A 134 -17.02 16.66 1.94
N VAL A 135 -16.02 17.28 2.53
CA VAL A 135 -14.67 16.71 2.68
C VAL A 135 -14.36 16.39 4.14
N GLU A 136 -13.60 15.34 4.35
CA GLU A 136 -12.98 14.98 5.61
C GLU A 136 -11.48 15.30 5.58
N LEU A 137 -11.03 16.23 6.42
CA LEU A 137 -9.62 16.47 6.68
C LEU A 137 -9.13 15.42 7.67
N ARG A 138 -8.20 14.59 7.26
CA ARG A 138 -7.51 13.61 8.09
C ARG A 138 -6.15 14.17 8.47
N MET A 139 -6.08 14.75 9.64
CA MET A 139 -4.83 15.31 10.18
C MET A 139 -4.13 14.29 11.05
N THR A 140 -2.84 14.05 10.86
CA THR A 140 -2.00 13.25 11.76
C THR A 140 -1.07 14.15 12.54
N GLY A 141 -0.98 13.91 13.86
CA GLY A 141 -0.23 14.78 14.77
C GLY A 141 1.26 14.47 14.84
N TYR A 142 1.66 13.28 14.40
CA TYR A 142 3.06 12.83 14.41
C TYR A 142 3.31 11.82 13.28
N ASP A 143 4.59 11.55 12.96
CA ASP A 143 4.96 10.57 11.94
C ASP A 143 4.60 9.14 12.39
N VAL A 144 3.40 8.70 11.99
CA VAL A 144 2.88 7.35 12.28
C VAL A 144 3.73 6.28 11.62
N LEU A 145 4.35 6.61 10.48
CA LEU A 145 5.15 5.69 9.68
C LEU A 145 6.61 5.58 10.18
N SER A 146 7.02 6.36 11.18
CA SER A 146 8.38 6.25 11.76
C SER A 146 8.58 4.91 12.46
N ARG A 147 7.54 4.36 13.09
CA ARG A 147 7.56 3.05 13.77
C ARG A 147 6.29 2.28 13.42
N VAL A 148 6.42 1.36 12.47
CA VAL A 148 5.27 0.57 11.99
C VAL A 148 4.84 -0.43 13.05
N ARG A 149 3.64 -0.23 13.58
CA ARG A 149 2.96 -1.18 14.46
C ARG A 149 1.59 -1.47 13.87
N MET A 150 1.47 -2.65 13.28
CA MET A 150 0.18 -3.08 12.71
C MET A 150 -0.89 -3.15 13.78
N PRO A 151 -2.07 -2.57 13.56
CA PRO A 151 -3.18 -2.69 14.49
C PRO A 151 -3.57 -4.16 14.62
N ARG A 152 -3.84 -4.61 15.86
CA ARG A 152 -4.32 -5.98 16.10
C ARG A 152 -5.64 -6.16 15.37
N ARG A 153 -5.71 -7.17 14.51
CA ARG A 153 -6.92 -7.49 13.74
C ARG A 153 -8.05 -7.85 14.74
N ARG A 154 -9.07 -7.01 14.82
CA ARG A 154 -10.32 -7.41 15.47
C ARG A 154 -11.00 -8.40 14.55
N ARG A 155 -11.17 -9.64 15.04
CA ARG A 155 -11.89 -10.78 14.44
C ARG A 155 -11.71 -11.02 12.93
N ARG A 156 -11.53 -12.28 12.59
CA ARG A 156 -11.58 -12.80 11.22
C ARG A 156 -12.88 -12.32 10.56
N GLY A 157 -12.77 -11.68 9.39
CA GLY A 157 -13.87 -11.59 8.46
C GLY A 157 -14.33 -12.99 8.05
N PRO A 158 -15.42 -13.13 7.27
CA PRO A 158 -15.86 -14.41 6.75
C PRO A 158 -14.66 -15.19 6.20
N ALA A 159 -14.69 -16.52 6.31
CA ALA A 159 -13.65 -17.42 5.80
C ALA A 159 -13.31 -17.15 4.32
N ASP A 160 -14.29 -16.62 3.57
CA ASP A 160 -14.19 -16.27 2.15
C ASP A 160 -13.52 -14.94 1.85
N SER A 161 -13.04 -14.19 2.85
CA SER A 161 -12.41 -12.90 2.60
C SER A 161 -10.95 -13.08 2.21
N LEU A 162 -10.61 -12.82 0.94
CA LEU A 162 -9.22 -12.69 0.46
C LEU A 162 -8.66 -11.31 0.81
N VAL A 163 -8.49 -11.05 2.11
CA VAL A 163 -8.05 -9.77 2.64
C VAL A 163 -6.78 -9.94 3.47
N VAL A 164 -5.71 -9.29 3.05
CA VAL A 164 -4.39 -9.36 3.68
C VAL A 164 -3.96 -7.97 4.17
N PRO A 165 -3.73 -7.75 5.46
CA PRO A 165 -3.10 -6.53 5.95
C PRO A 165 -1.60 -6.58 5.65
N VAL A 166 -1.11 -5.63 4.83
CA VAL A 166 0.27 -5.65 4.32
C VAL A 166 1.10 -4.50 4.89
N ALA A 167 0.49 -3.35 5.14
CA ALA A 167 1.20 -2.15 5.55
C ALA A 167 0.36 -1.29 6.50
N LEU A 168 0.99 -0.29 7.09
CA LEU A 168 0.33 0.74 7.90
C LEU A 168 0.19 2.00 7.05
N ARG A 169 -1.00 2.62 7.07
CA ARG A 169 -1.24 3.93 6.48
C ARG A 169 -0.75 5.05 7.38
N ASP A 170 -0.53 6.20 6.81
CA ASP A 170 -0.15 7.44 7.51
C ASP A 170 -1.19 7.89 8.54
N ASP A 171 -2.47 7.55 8.36
CA ASP A 171 -3.54 7.80 9.35
C ASP A 171 -3.57 6.75 10.50
N GLY A 172 -2.66 5.78 10.52
CA GLY A 172 -2.56 4.72 11.53
C GLY A 172 -3.51 3.55 11.31
N THR A 173 -4.24 3.51 10.20
CA THR A 173 -5.05 2.36 9.82
C THR A 173 -4.23 1.32 9.02
N ALA A 174 -4.66 0.07 9.02
CA ALA A 174 -4.02 -0.94 8.19
C ALA A 174 -4.31 -0.70 6.70
N PHE A 175 -3.28 -0.76 5.88
CA PHE A 175 -3.44 -0.94 4.44
C PHE A 175 -3.64 -2.43 4.18
N VAL A 176 -4.77 -2.77 3.56
CA VAL A 176 -5.16 -4.15 3.26
C VAL A 176 -5.25 -4.36 1.76
N ARG A 177 -4.70 -5.49 1.29
CA ARG A 177 -4.99 -6.01 -0.03
C ARG A 177 -6.30 -6.81 0.06
N ASP A 178 -7.29 -6.36 -0.68
CA ASP A 178 -8.60 -7.00 -0.82
C ASP A 178 -8.77 -7.41 -2.29
N TYR A 179 -8.54 -8.69 -2.58
CA TYR A 179 -8.51 -9.22 -3.95
C TYR A 179 -9.88 -9.22 -4.62
N ARG A 180 -10.95 -9.23 -3.86
CA ARG A 180 -12.30 -9.14 -4.43
C ARG A 180 -12.61 -7.73 -4.93
N LYS A 181 -12.04 -6.70 -4.30
CA LYS A 181 -12.22 -5.30 -4.71
C LYS A 181 -11.21 -4.88 -5.76
N ILE A 182 -9.95 -5.19 -5.54
CA ILE A 182 -8.84 -4.82 -6.42
C ILE A 182 -8.12 -6.12 -6.82
N PRO A 183 -8.51 -6.75 -7.95
CA PRO A 183 -8.03 -8.08 -8.31
C PRO A 183 -6.55 -8.10 -8.69
N HIS A 184 -6.11 -7.12 -9.46
CA HIS A 184 -4.77 -7.07 -10.01
C HIS A 184 -4.04 -5.82 -9.56
N SER A 185 -2.76 -5.96 -9.21
CA SER A 185 -1.96 -4.88 -8.64
C SER A 185 -0.58 -4.80 -9.27
N LEU A 186 -0.08 -3.58 -9.39
CA LEU A 186 1.28 -3.27 -9.79
C LEU A 186 2.04 -2.68 -8.61
N THR A 187 3.21 -3.24 -8.32
CA THR A 187 4.14 -2.71 -7.32
C THR A 187 5.43 -2.26 -8.01
N LEU A 188 5.74 -0.97 -7.96
CA LEU A 188 6.98 -0.41 -8.49
C LEU A 188 7.92 0.06 -7.38
N GLY A 189 9.21 0.04 -7.66
CA GLY A 189 10.22 0.58 -6.74
C GLY A 189 11.64 0.27 -7.17
N SER A 190 12.55 1.21 -6.92
CA SER A 190 13.99 1.03 -7.15
C SER A 190 14.59 -0.02 -6.20
N ASN A 191 15.83 -0.38 -6.44
CA ASN A 191 16.57 -1.26 -5.54
C ASN A 191 16.60 -0.67 -4.13
N GLN A 192 16.50 -1.54 -3.11
CA GLN A 192 16.49 -1.17 -1.68
C GLN A 192 15.35 -0.23 -1.25
N SER A 193 14.33 -0.01 -2.08
CA SER A 193 13.16 0.81 -1.72
C SER A 193 12.19 0.11 -0.76
N GLY A 194 12.31 -1.22 -0.58
CA GLY A 194 11.43 -2.03 0.26
C GLY A 194 10.40 -2.86 -0.51
N LYS A 195 10.48 -2.95 -1.84
CA LYS A 195 9.62 -3.78 -2.68
C LYS A 195 9.59 -5.24 -2.23
N SER A 196 10.77 -5.88 -2.04
CA SER A 196 10.85 -7.27 -1.55
C SER A 196 10.29 -7.44 -0.14
N MET A 197 10.37 -6.41 0.71
CA MET A 197 9.75 -6.41 2.04
C MET A 197 8.22 -6.40 1.93
N TYR A 198 7.67 -5.63 0.99
CA TYR A 198 6.24 -5.62 0.69
C TYR A 198 5.77 -7.00 0.20
N GLN A 199 6.46 -7.59 -0.77
CA GLN A 199 6.17 -8.94 -1.27
C GLN A 199 6.21 -10.00 -0.16
N ARG A 200 7.23 -9.98 0.71
CA ARG A 200 7.32 -10.92 1.85
C ARG A 200 6.13 -10.82 2.79
N ASN A 201 5.71 -9.59 3.14
CA ASN A 201 4.53 -9.38 3.99
C ASN A 201 3.25 -9.88 3.29
N LEU A 202 3.14 -9.66 1.99
CA LEU A 202 2.03 -10.14 1.19
C LEU A 202 1.98 -11.68 1.16
N ILE A 203 3.10 -12.33 0.84
CA ILE A 203 3.23 -13.79 0.81
C ILE A 203 2.93 -14.40 2.18
N ALA A 204 3.52 -13.86 3.25
CA ALA A 204 3.28 -14.32 4.61
C ALA A 204 1.82 -14.15 5.06
N GLY A 205 1.16 -13.09 4.58
CA GLY A 205 -0.26 -12.86 4.81
C GLY A 205 -1.16 -13.84 4.06
N LEU A 206 -0.86 -14.06 2.78
CA LEU A 206 -1.56 -15.01 1.91
C LEU A 206 -1.33 -16.46 2.33
N ALA A 207 -0.15 -16.78 2.86
CA ALA A 207 0.16 -18.12 3.36
C ALA A 207 -0.85 -18.64 4.39
N LYS A 208 -1.47 -17.74 5.14
CA LYS A 208 -2.47 -18.04 6.17
C LYS A 208 -3.90 -18.27 5.64
N LEU A 209 -4.10 -18.15 4.33
CA LEU A 209 -5.40 -18.26 3.68
C LEU A 209 -5.44 -19.52 2.77
N PRO A 210 -6.61 -20.10 2.54
CA PRO A 210 -6.79 -21.26 1.64
C PRO A 210 -6.71 -20.79 0.17
N VAL A 211 -5.52 -20.41 -0.31
CA VAL A 211 -5.27 -19.93 -1.67
C VAL A 211 -4.10 -20.67 -2.30
N GLY A 212 -4.11 -20.84 -3.61
CA GLY A 212 -2.96 -21.30 -4.38
C GLY A 212 -2.01 -20.13 -4.66
N LEU A 213 -0.78 -20.20 -4.17
CA LEU A 213 0.26 -19.21 -4.46
C LEU A 213 1.11 -19.70 -5.63
N ILE A 214 1.25 -18.86 -6.65
CA ILE A 214 1.97 -19.16 -7.87
C ILE A 214 3.07 -18.13 -8.04
N GLY A 215 4.32 -18.58 -8.06
CA GLY A 215 5.49 -17.72 -8.20
C GLY A 215 5.97 -17.67 -9.66
N ILE A 216 6.35 -16.47 -10.11
CA ILE A 216 7.13 -16.25 -11.34
C ILE A 216 8.34 -15.40 -10.96
N ASP A 217 9.51 -16.06 -10.88
CA ASP A 217 10.79 -15.46 -10.48
C ASP A 217 11.89 -15.87 -11.46
N CYS A 218 11.98 -15.15 -12.58
CA CYS A 218 12.92 -15.41 -13.66
C CYS A 218 14.40 -15.18 -13.29
N LYS A 219 14.67 -14.77 -12.05
CA LYS A 219 16.02 -14.73 -11.48
C LYS A 219 16.44 -16.07 -10.85
N ARG A 220 16.11 -17.17 -11.52
CA ARG A 220 16.39 -18.54 -11.04
C ARG A 220 15.70 -18.89 -9.72
N GLY A 221 14.60 -18.24 -9.37
CA GLY A 221 13.85 -18.50 -8.14
C GLY A 221 14.56 -18.07 -6.87
N VAL A 222 15.53 -17.16 -6.93
CA VAL A 222 16.34 -16.73 -5.77
C VAL A 222 15.48 -16.07 -4.69
N GLU A 223 14.51 -15.28 -5.07
CA GLU A 223 13.63 -14.58 -4.12
C GLU A 223 12.43 -15.44 -3.71
N GLN A 224 11.68 -15.98 -4.67
CA GLN A 224 10.44 -16.71 -4.35
C GLN A 224 10.63 -18.19 -4.04
N GLY A 225 11.69 -18.83 -4.53
CA GLY A 225 12.00 -20.22 -4.22
C GLY A 225 12.18 -20.54 -2.74
N ARG A 226 12.48 -19.54 -1.92
CA ARG A 226 12.53 -19.66 -0.45
C ARG A 226 11.17 -20.04 0.16
N PHE A 227 10.07 -19.69 -0.51
CA PHE A 227 8.70 -19.93 -0.07
C PHE A 227 8.10 -21.21 -0.67
N ALA A 228 8.93 -22.08 -1.25
CA ALA A 228 8.54 -23.32 -1.93
C ALA A 228 7.56 -24.20 -1.13
N SER A 229 7.68 -24.22 0.20
CA SER A 229 6.76 -24.97 1.07
C SER A 229 5.30 -24.53 0.97
N ARG A 230 5.05 -23.31 0.49
CA ARG A 230 3.71 -22.72 0.41
C ARG A 230 3.27 -22.40 -1.03
N LEU A 231 4.18 -22.51 -2.01
CA LEU A 231 3.86 -22.32 -3.42
C LEU A 231 3.22 -23.57 -4.04
N SER A 232 2.13 -23.38 -4.77
CA SER A 232 1.52 -24.42 -5.59
C SER A 232 2.27 -24.63 -6.90
N ALA A 233 2.89 -23.57 -7.44
CA ALA A 233 3.73 -23.60 -8.63
C ALA A 233 4.79 -22.50 -8.56
N LEU A 234 5.92 -22.72 -9.25
CA LEU A 234 7.00 -21.76 -9.41
C LEU A 234 7.61 -21.90 -10.80
N ALA A 235 7.68 -20.81 -11.56
CA ALA A 235 8.47 -20.69 -12.76
C ALA A 235 9.72 -19.87 -12.48
N THR A 236 10.89 -20.37 -12.90
CA THR A 236 12.21 -19.79 -12.58
C THR A 236 12.93 -19.25 -13.81
N THR A 237 12.37 -19.49 -14.98
CA THR A 237 12.87 -19.01 -16.28
C THR A 237 11.73 -18.38 -17.08
N PRO A 238 12.04 -17.53 -18.07
CA PRO A 238 11.00 -16.96 -18.95
C PRO A 238 10.24 -18.01 -19.77
N ASP A 239 10.86 -19.14 -20.12
CA ASP A 239 10.19 -20.22 -20.83
C ASP A 239 9.19 -20.93 -19.92
N GLU A 240 9.59 -21.33 -18.72
CA GLU A 240 8.67 -21.89 -17.71
C GLU A 240 7.54 -20.91 -17.36
N ALA A 241 7.82 -19.61 -17.30
CA ALA A 241 6.79 -18.60 -17.04
C ALA A 241 5.73 -18.56 -18.16
N SER A 242 6.17 -18.62 -19.43
CA SER A 242 5.27 -18.66 -20.59
C SER A 242 4.39 -19.93 -20.58
N GLU A 243 4.95 -21.09 -20.25
CA GLU A 243 4.22 -22.34 -20.14
C GLU A 243 3.23 -22.30 -18.98
N LEU A 244 3.66 -21.88 -17.79
CA LEU A 244 2.81 -21.74 -16.59
C LEU A 244 1.64 -20.78 -16.83
N LEU A 245 1.89 -19.63 -17.47
CA LEU A 245 0.82 -18.69 -17.82
C LEU A 245 -0.18 -19.28 -18.83
N GLY A 246 0.30 -20.13 -19.75
CA GLY A 246 -0.57 -20.91 -20.64
C GLY A 246 -1.50 -21.84 -19.88
N VAL A 247 -0.97 -22.58 -18.90
CA VAL A 247 -1.77 -23.45 -18.02
C VAL A 247 -2.78 -22.62 -17.22
N LEU A 248 -2.41 -21.43 -16.73
CA LEU A 248 -3.34 -20.57 -16.01
C LEU A 248 -4.46 -19.99 -16.88
N VAL A 249 -4.19 -19.75 -18.17
CA VAL A 249 -5.23 -19.35 -19.14
C VAL A 249 -6.19 -20.52 -19.38
N SER A 250 -5.69 -21.75 -19.54
CA SER A 250 -6.56 -22.93 -19.66
C SER A 250 -7.40 -23.15 -18.40
N GLU A 251 -6.80 -23.05 -17.22
CA GLU A 251 -7.52 -23.14 -15.93
C GLU A 251 -8.61 -22.05 -15.82
N MET A 252 -8.34 -20.83 -16.30
CA MET A 252 -9.33 -19.76 -16.36
C MET A 252 -10.51 -20.14 -17.25
N GLU A 253 -10.27 -20.73 -18.42
CA GLU A 253 -11.31 -21.16 -19.35
C GLU A 253 -12.16 -22.28 -18.76
N ASP A 254 -11.55 -23.27 -18.13
CA ASP A 254 -12.25 -24.36 -17.43
C ASP A 254 -13.15 -23.83 -16.31
N ARG A 255 -12.68 -22.83 -15.57
CA ARG A 255 -13.51 -22.19 -14.55
C ARG A 255 -14.65 -21.36 -15.14
N PHE A 256 -14.48 -20.72 -16.30
CA PHE A 256 -15.60 -20.09 -17.01
C PHE A 256 -16.65 -21.11 -17.44
N ASN A 257 -16.26 -22.30 -17.94
CA ASN A 257 -17.18 -23.37 -18.25
C ASN A 257 -17.98 -23.79 -16.99
N LEU A 258 -17.31 -23.95 -15.86
CA LEU A 258 -17.95 -24.21 -14.56
C LEU A 258 -18.98 -23.14 -14.17
N LEU A 259 -18.65 -21.85 -14.37
CA LEU A 259 -19.61 -20.76 -14.10
C LEU A 259 -20.82 -20.82 -15.01
N ALA A 260 -20.60 -21.10 -16.30
CA ALA A 260 -21.66 -21.23 -17.29
C ALA A 260 -22.61 -22.41 -16.96
N ASP A 261 -22.06 -23.57 -16.59
CA ASP A 261 -22.82 -24.75 -16.18
C ASP A 261 -23.72 -24.47 -14.97
N HIS A 262 -23.28 -23.59 -14.06
CA HIS A 262 -24.02 -23.21 -12.86
C HIS A 262 -24.82 -21.89 -13.03
N GLN A 263 -24.81 -21.29 -14.21
CA GLN A 263 -25.51 -20.02 -14.52
C GLN A 263 -25.19 -18.88 -13.57
N VAL A 264 -23.94 -18.79 -13.15
CA VAL A 264 -23.41 -17.70 -12.29
C VAL A 264 -22.34 -16.91 -13.03
N SER A 265 -22.09 -15.67 -12.59
CA SER A 265 -21.15 -14.75 -13.25
C SER A 265 -19.81 -14.59 -12.51
N ASP A 266 -19.75 -15.03 -11.26
CA ASP A 266 -18.57 -14.90 -10.41
C ASP A 266 -18.39 -16.19 -9.56
N VAL A 267 -17.15 -16.61 -9.38
CA VAL A 267 -16.80 -17.81 -8.60
C VAL A 267 -17.30 -17.74 -7.14
N TRP A 268 -17.51 -16.55 -6.62
CA TRP A 268 -18.01 -16.35 -5.27
C TRP A 268 -19.51 -16.56 -5.12
N GLU A 269 -20.23 -16.65 -6.22
CA GLU A 269 -21.65 -17.02 -6.26
C GLU A 269 -21.84 -18.54 -6.20
N LEU A 270 -20.80 -19.33 -6.53
CA LEU A 270 -20.83 -20.78 -6.42
C LEU A 270 -20.94 -21.23 -4.96
N PRO A 271 -21.66 -22.33 -4.69
CA PRO A 271 -21.60 -23.00 -3.39
C PRO A 271 -20.16 -23.32 -2.99
N GLU A 272 -19.81 -23.18 -1.71
CA GLU A 272 -18.44 -23.35 -1.19
C GLU A 272 -17.78 -24.68 -1.65
N LYS A 273 -18.55 -25.76 -1.69
CA LYS A 273 -18.06 -27.09 -2.10
C LYS A 273 -17.67 -27.19 -3.57
N LEU A 274 -18.23 -26.35 -4.44
CA LEU A 274 -17.97 -26.32 -5.89
C LEU A 274 -16.98 -25.21 -6.26
N ARG A 275 -16.69 -24.33 -5.33
CA ARG A 275 -15.85 -23.17 -5.57
C ARG A 275 -14.39 -23.58 -5.75
N PRO A 276 -13.77 -23.30 -6.92
CA PRO A 276 -12.35 -23.53 -7.12
C PRO A 276 -11.51 -22.73 -6.13
N VAL A 277 -10.38 -23.28 -5.74
CA VAL A 277 -9.42 -22.57 -4.88
C VAL A 277 -8.94 -21.30 -5.58
N PRO A 278 -9.03 -20.13 -4.94
CA PRO A 278 -8.51 -18.89 -5.51
C PRO A 278 -6.99 -18.97 -5.74
N LEU A 279 -6.51 -18.38 -6.84
CA LEU A 279 -5.10 -18.36 -7.21
C LEU A 279 -4.55 -16.93 -7.15
N VAL A 280 -3.37 -16.77 -6.58
CA VAL A 280 -2.64 -15.49 -6.59
C VAL A 280 -1.29 -15.70 -7.27
N VAL A 281 -1.11 -15.05 -8.41
CA VAL A 281 0.11 -15.09 -9.22
C VAL A 281 1.00 -13.93 -8.81
N LEU A 282 2.20 -14.26 -8.38
CA LEU A 282 3.20 -13.34 -7.85
C LEU A 282 4.36 -13.22 -8.85
N VAL A 283 4.44 -12.11 -9.57
CA VAL A 283 5.53 -11.83 -10.52
C VAL A 283 6.56 -10.93 -9.83
N ASP A 284 7.81 -11.43 -9.67
CA ASP A 284 8.86 -10.69 -8.95
C ASP A 284 9.39 -9.49 -9.76
N GLU A 285 9.71 -9.71 -11.03
CA GLU A 285 10.21 -8.65 -11.91
C GLU A 285 9.62 -8.82 -13.32
N VAL A 286 8.65 -7.97 -13.61
CA VAL A 286 7.92 -8.05 -14.89
C VAL A 286 8.80 -7.77 -16.10
N ALA A 287 9.84 -6.96 -15.96
CA ALA A 287 10.75 -6.62 -17.05
C ALA A 287 11.44 -7.87 -17.63
N GLU A 288 11.73 -8.88 -16.80
CA GLU A 288 12.35 -10.14 -17.25
C GLU A 288 11.47 -10.91 -18.26
N LEU A 289 10.15 -10.73 -18.21
CA LEU A 289 9.23 -11.35 -19.15
C LEU A 289 9.16 -10.65 -20.50
N PHE A 290 9.64 -9.40 -20.55
CA PHE A 290 9.69 -8.59 -21.79
C PHE A 290 11.04 -8.66 -22.50
N LEU A 291 12.08 -9.19 -21.85
CA LEU A 291 13.41 -9.31 -22.48
C LEU A 291 13.37 -10.34 -23.61
N ALA A 292 13.85 -9.92 -24.77
CA ALA A 292 14.00 -10.74 -25.95
C ALA A 292 15.13 -10.20 -26.82
N SER A 293 16.10 -11.07 -27.14
CA SER A 293 17.27 -10.76 -27.97
C SER A 293 17.27 -11.51 -29.31
N ALA A 294 16.44 -12.57 -29.40
CA ALA A 294 16.31 -13.40 -30.58
C ALA A 294 14.84 -13.58 -30.98
N LYS A 295 14.57 -13.86 -32.25
CA LYS A 295 13.21 -14.02 -32.79
C LYS A 295 12.36 -15.02 -32.00
N LYS A 296 12.92 -16.16 -31.59
CA LYS A 296 12.23 -17.15 -30.77
C LYS A 296 11.82 -16.58 -29.40
N GLU A 297 12.67 -15.74 -28.83
CA GLU A 297 12.38 -15.06 -27.56
C GLU A 297 11.31 -13.99 -27.72
N GLU A 298 11.25 -13.32 -28.89
CA GLU A 298 10.18 -12.37 -29.20
C GLU A 298 8.82 -13.07 -29.29
N GLU A 299 8.75 -14.22 -29.95
CA GLU A 299 7.50 -15.02 -30.03
C GLU A 299 7.04 -15.50 -28.64
N ARG A 300 7.98 -15.93 -27.79
CA ARG A 300 7.70 -16.28 -26.40
C ARG A 300 7.20 -15.06 -25.62
N ARG A 301 7.90 -13.92 -25.69
CA ARG A 301 7.51 -12.66 -25.06
C ARG A 301 6.10 -12.26 -25.44
N ASP A 302 5.79 -12.21 -26.72
CA ASP A 302 4.50 -11.78 -27.23
C ASP A 302 3.37 -12.71 -26.76
N ARG A 303 3.62 -14.02 -26.67
CA ARG A 303 2.72 -15.00 -26.08
C ARG A 303 2.52 -14.74 -24.59
N THR A 304 3.60 -14.60 -23.84
CA THR A 304 3.60 -14.34 -22.39
C THR A 304 2.80 -13.08 -22.04
N VAL A 305 3.07 -11.98 -22.75
CA VAL A 305 2.38 -10.70 -22.56
C VAL A 305 0.89 -10.82 -22.89
N THR A 306 0.54 -11.52 -24.00
CA THR A 306 -0.86 -11.76 -24.37
C THR A 306 -1.60 -12.57 -23.29
N GLN A 307 -0.97 -13.61 -22.74
CA GLN A 307 -1.53 -14.42 -21.66
C GLN A 307 -1.74 -13.59 -20.39
N MET A 308 -0.77 -12.77 -20.00
CA MET A 308 -0.89 -11.86 -18.85
C MET A 308 -2.03 -10.85 -19.04
N ILE A 309 -2.14 -10.23 -20.22
CA ILE A 309 -3.23 -9.29 -20.53
C ILE A 309 -4.59 -10.02 -20.42
N ARG A 310 -4.71 -11.22 -20.98
CA ARG A 310 -5.94 -12.00 -20.95
C ARG A 310 -6.35 -12.35 -19.51
N LEU A 311 -5.40 -12.81 -18.68
CA LEU A 311 -5.64 -13.04 -17.25
C LEU A 311 -6.05 -11.76 -16.53
N ALA A 312 -5.37 -10.65 -16.78
CA ALA A 312 -5.69 -9.37 -16.14
C ALA A 312 -7.07 -8.82 -16.52
N GLN A 313 -7.56 -9.12 -17.72
CA GLN A 313 -8.87 -8.67 -18.21
C GLN A 313 -10.02 -9.54 -17.69
N MET A 314 -9.82 -10.86 -17.59
CA MET A 314 -10.93 -11.81 -17.45
C MET A 314 -10.90 -12.60 -16.13
N ALA A 315 -9.73 -12.86 -15.56
CA ALA A 315 -9.56 -13.87 -14.52
C ALA A 315 -10.13 -13.50 -13.13
N ARG A 316 -10.52 -12.24 -12.91
CA ARG A 316 -11.19 -11.81 -11.67
C ARG A 316 -12.41 -12.66 -11.33
N ALA A 317 -13.31 -12.84 -12.31
CA ALA A 317 -14.57 -13.55 -12.12
C ALA A 317 -14.38 -15.03 -11.73
N VAL A 318 -13.25 -15.61 -12.13
CA VAL A 318 -12.90 -17.01 -11.85
C VAL A 318 -11.90 -17.18 -10.71
N GLY A 319 -11.61 -16.11 -9.95
CA GLY A 319 -10.80 -16.17 -8.75
C GLY A 319 -9.29 -16.32 -8.99
N ILE A 320 -8.76 -15.80 -10.11
CA ILE A 320 -7.31 -15.73 -10.38
C ILE A 320 -6.86 -14.27 -10.35
N TYR A 321 -5.87 -13.96 -9.55
CA TYR A 321 -5.43 -12.61 -9.23
C TYR A 321 -3.95 -12.42 -9.52
N LEU A 322 -3.54 -11.22 -9.98
CA LEU A 322 -2.16 -10.90 -10.33
C LEU A 322 -1.56 -9.87 -9.37
N GLU A 323 -0.38 -10.16 -8.85
CA GLU A 323 0.51 -9.24 -8.15
C GLU A 323 1.79 -9.09 -8.96
N VAL A 324 1.88 -8.03 -9.73
CA VAL A 324 3.00 -7.79 -10.66
C VAL A 324 3.95 -6.78 -10.03
N CYS A 325 5.21 -7.16 -9.92
CA CYS A 325 6.25 -6.27 -9.42
C CYS A 325 7.25 -5.92 -10.52
N GLY A 326 7.87 -4.75 -10.37
CA GLY A 326 8.91 -4.28 -11.27
C GLY A 326 9.65 -3.07 -10.71
N GLN A 327 10.77 -2.74 -11.32
CA GLN A 327 11.47 -1.49 -11.04
C GLN A 327 10.89 -0.35 -11.87
N ARG A 328 10.49 -0.66 -13.10
CA ARG A 328 9.89 0.25 -14.08
C ARG A 328 8.90 -0.53 -14.94
N PHE A 329 7.83 0.13 -15.38
CA PHE A 329 6.84 -0.50 -16.23
C PHE A 329 6.27 0.51 -17.24
N GLY A 330 7.08 0.87 -18.21
CA GLY A 330 6.75 1.80 -19.30
C GLY A 330 6.59 1.14 -20.65
N SER A 331 6.28 1.95 -21.66
CA SER A 331 6.18 1.52 -23.06
C SER A 331 7.53 1.06 -23.63
N ASP A 332 8.62 1.46 -23.00
CA ASP A 332 10.00 1.04 -23.31
C ASP A 332 10.27 -0.46 -23.09
N LEU A 333 9.44 -1.14 -22.30
CA LEU A 333 9.52 -2.61 -22.17
C LEU A 333 9.08 -3.35 -23.43
N GLY A 334 8.24 -2.75 -24.27
CA GLY A 334 7.81 -3.33 -25.53
C GLY A 334 6.30 -3.41 -25.73
N LYS A 335 5.89 -4.12 -26.79
CA LYS A 335 4.49 -4.26 -27.20
C LYS A 335 3.66 -4.89 -26.09
N GLY A 336 2.51 -4.29 -25.79
CA GLY A 336 1.56 -4.78 -24.79
C GLY A 336 1.82 -4.32 -23.35
N ALA A 337 3.00 -3.74 -23.04
CA ALA A 337 3.32 -3.27 -21.68
C ALA A 337 2.30 -2.26 -21.14
N THR A 338 1.95 -1.25 -21.93
CA THR A 338 0.95 -0.24 -21.53
C THR A 338 -0.44 -0.85 -21.35
N SER A 339 -0.84 -1.78 -22.22
CA SER A 339 -2.14 -2.48 -22.11
C SER A 339 -2.22 -3.32 -20.86
N LEU A 340 -1.17 -4.07 -20.51
CA LEU A 340 -1.10 -4.83 -19.29
C LEU A 340 -1.14 -3.91 -18.06
N ARG A 341 -0.34 -2.83 -18.05
CA ARG A 341 -0.32 -1.86 -16.97
C ARG A 341 -1.69 -1.26 -16.69
N ALA A 342 -2.47 -0.96 -17.74
CA ALA A 342 -3.82 -0.41 -17.62
C ALA A 342 -4.80 -1.35 -16.89
N GLN A 343 -4.61 -2.67 -16.99
CA GLN A 343 -5.45 -3.66 -16.31
C GLN A 343 -5.08 -3.85 -14.82
N LEU A 344 -3.88 -3.44 -14.40
CA LEU A 344 -3.43 -3.56 -13.03
C LEU A 344 -3.92 -2.36 -12.22
N THR A 345 -5.14 -2.41 -11.70
CA THR A 345 -5.85 -1.28 -11.09
C THR A 345 -5.39 -0.94 -9.68
N GLY A 346 -4.79 -1.87 -8.94
CA GLY A 346 -4.11 -1.58 -7.68
C GLY A 346 -2.70 -1.08 -7.93
N ARG A 347 -2.27 -0.04 -7.23
CA ARG A 347 -0.94 0.55 -7.37
C ARG A 347 -0.25 0.69 -6.03
N VAL A 348 1.00 0.24 -5.96
CA VAL A 348 1.89 0.50 -4.82
C VAL A 348 3.24 0.95 -5.39
N VAL A 349 3.62 2.19 -5.13
CA VAL A 349 4.86 2.75 -5.65
C VAL A 349 5.77 3.13 -4.48
N HIS A 350 6.83 2.36 -4.32
CA HIS A 350 7.93 2.67 -3.41
C HIS A 350 8.79 3.79 -3.97
N ARG A 351 9.84 4.19 -3.24
CA ARG A 351 10.81 5.14 -3.75
C ARG A 351 11.31 4.72 -5.14
N VAL A 352 11.28 5.63 -6.08
CA VAL A 352 11.80 5.47 -7.45
C VAL A 352 12.87 6.54 -7.71
N ASN A 353 13.68 6.32 -8.74
CA ASN A 353 14.82 7.20 -9.03
C ASN A 353 14.44 8.42 -9.85
N ASP A 354 13.29 8.38 -10.53
CA ASP A 354 12.84 9.43 -11.46
C ASP A 354 11.33 9.63 -11.39
N LYS A 355 10.91 10.85 -11.74
CA LYS A 355 9.49 11.23 -11.75
C LYS A 355 8.69 10.43 -12.79
N GLN A 356 9.29 10.07 -13.90
CA GLN A 356 8.61 9.34 -14.97
C GLN A 356 8.17 7.95 -14.48
N THR A 357 8.99 7.25 -13.71
CA THR A 357 8.62 5.97 -13.10
C THR A 357 7.50 6.13 -12.06
N ALA A 358 7.52 7.23 -11.27
CA ALA A 358 6.41 7.54 -10.35
C ALA A 358 5.11 7.80 -11.12
N ASP A 359 5.19 8.51 -12.23
CA ASP A 359 4.06 8.82 -13.11
C ASP A 359 3.51 7.55 -13.79
N MET A 360 4.37 6.66 -14.27
CA MET A 360 3.96 5.34 -14.77
C MET A 360 3.18 4.52 -13.75
N GLY A 361 3.53 4.66 -12.48
CA GLY A 361 2.87 3.95 -11.38
C GLY A 361 1.54 4.54 -10.94
N LEU A 362 1.43 5.86 -10.86
CA LEU A 362 0.33 6.56 -10.21
C LEU A 362 -0.33 7.63 -11.08
N GLY A 363 0.31 8.11 -12.14
CA GLY A 363 -0.19 9.25 -12.93
C GLY A 363 -1.59 9.06 -13.49
N ASP A 364 -1.93 7.84 -13.89
CA ASP A 364 -3.25 7.49 -14.45
C ASP A 364 -4.37 7.44 -13.37
N ILE A 365 -4.01 7.29 -12.08
CA ILE A 365 -4.98 7.04 -11.00
C ILE A 365 -5.01 8.16 -9.98
N ALA A 366 -3.87 8.69 -9.63
CA ALA A 366 -3.71 9.69 -8.58
C ALA A 366 -2.54 10.63 -8.90
N PRO A 367 -2.70 11.56 -9.84
CA PRO A 367 -1.63 12.48 -10.26
C PRO A 367 -1.00 13.24 -9.09
N GLU A 368 -1.78 13.61 -8.07
CA GLU A 368 -1.32 14.30 -6.87
C GLU A 368 -0.38 13.42 -6.02
N ALA A 369 -0.53 12.11 -6.14
CA ALA A 369 0.28 11.15 -5.40
C ALA A 369 1.71 11.00 -5.96
N VAL A 370 1.93 11.36 -7.22
CA VAL A 370 3.24 11.27 -7.91
C VAL A 370 4.30 12.08 -7.15
N SER A 371 3.97 13.29 -6.73
CA SER A 371 4.87 14.14 -5.94
C SER A 371 5.19 13.53 -4.57
N SER A 372 4.24 12.79 -3.98
CA SER A 372 4.44 12.10 -2.70
C SER A 372 5.45 10.96 -2.80
N VAL A 373 5.56 10.28 -3.94
CA VAL A 373 6.56 9.22 -4.18
C VAL A 373 7.97 9.82 -4.27
N THR A 374 8.13 10.92 -5.00
CA THR A 374 9.45 11.56 -5.20
C THR A 374 10.04 12.15 -3.92
N THR A 375 9.21 12.36 -2.91
CA THR A 375 9.64 12.86 -1.59
C THR A 375 9.96 11.75 -0.57
N ILE A 376 9.93 10.46 -0.96
CA ILE A 376 10.30 9.36 -0.07
C ILE A 376 11.82 9.36 0.14
N PRO A 377 12.30 9.52 1.39
CA PRO A 377 13.73 9.52 1.68
C PRO A 377 14.38 8.15 1.45
N PRO A 378 15.66 8.09 1.04
CA PRO A 378 16.39 6.83 0.81
C PRO A 378 16.55 5.96 2.07
N ASP A 379 16.64 6.59 3.25
CA ASP A 379 16.81 5.95 4.55
C ASP A 379 15.52 5.35 5.13
N ARG A 380 14.41 5.37 4.36
CA ARG A 380 13.11 4.84 4.79
C ARG A 380 12.59 3.72 3.88
N PRO A 381 13.25 2.57 3.83
CA PRO A 381 12.76 1.43 3.07
C PRO A 381 11.38 0.99 3.56
N GLY A 382 10.58 0.48 2.63
CA GLY A 382 9.21 0.04 2.92
C GLY A 382 8.16 1.14 2.91
N VAL A 383 8.55 2.42 2.85
CA VAL A 383 7.60 3.51 2.57
C VAL A 383 7.21 3.46 1.10
N ALA A 384 5.92 3.61 0.84
CA ALA A 384 5.35 3.64 -0.49
C ALA A 384 4.12 4.54 -0.53
N VAL A 385 3.65 4.84 -1.72
CA VAL A 385 2.34 5.43 -1.97
C VAL A 385 1.47 4.38 -2.63
N ALA A 386 0.32 4.12 -2.03
CA ALA A 386 -0.68 3.19 -2.55
C ALA A 386 -1.88 3.96 -3.07
N GLY A 387 -2.38 3.57 -4.25
CA GLY A 387 -3.57 4.13 -4.88
C GLY A 387 -4.35 3.06 -5.64
N ASP A 388 -5.55 3.39 -6.07
CA ASP A 388 -6.40 2.54 -6.89
C ASP A 388 -7.27 3.37 -7.84
N SER A 389 -8.02 2.69 -8.70
CA SER A 389 -8.89 3.29 -9.72
C SER A 389 -10.03 4.16 -9.16
N SER A 390 -10.23 4.22 -7.84
CA SER A 390 -11.18 5.15 -7.21
C SER A 390 -10.62 6.57 -7.06
N GLY A 391 -9.34 6.79 -7.43
CA GLY A 391 -8.62 8.05 -7.22
C GLY A 391 -8.13 8.25 -5.77
N GLY A 392 -8.48 7.35 -4.86
CA GLY A 392 -8.03 7.39 -3.48
C GLY A 392 -6.59 6.92 -3.33
N TRP A 393 -5.76 7.68 -2.61
CA TRP A 393 -4.40 7.27 -2.31
C TRP A 393 -4.00 7.54 -0.86
N SER A 394 -2.96 6.88 -0.41
CA SER A 394 -2.37 7.09 0.92
C SER A 394 -0.90 6.73 0.94
N ARG A 395 -0.14 7.41 1.78
CA ARG A 395 1.21 6.99 2.10
C ARG A 395 1.14 5.79 3.06
N ILE A 396 1.92 4.76 2.76
CA ILE A 396 1.95 3.54 3.55
C ILE A 396 3.39 3.20 3.95
N ARG A 397 3.56 2.38 4.98
CA ARG A 397 4.83 1.73 5.26
C ARG A 397 4.61 0.27 5.64
N THR A 398 5.33 -0.61 4.97
CA THR A 398 5.35 -2.04 5.26
C THR A 398 6.16 -2.31 6.53
N PRO A 399 5.69 -3.15 7.47
CA PRO A 399 6.49 -3.59 8.60
C PRO A 399 7.70 -4.38 8.13
N GLU A 400 8.77 -4.29 8.87
CA GLU A 400 9.93 -5.11 8.64
C GLU A 400 9.55 -6.59 8.89
N LEU A 401 9.88 -7.43 7.91
CA LEU A 401 9.75 -8.87 7.97
C LEU A 401 10.97 -9.47 7.28
N THR A 402 11.78 -10.15 8.04
CA THR A 402 13.00 -10.79 7.51
C THR A 402 12.64 -11.96 6.59
N PRO A 403 13.53 -12.35 5.65
CA PRO A 403 13.32 -13.54 4.83
C PRO A 403 13.08 -14.81 5.68
N ALA A 404 13.82 -14.99 6.77
CA ALA A 404 13.69 -16.14 7.65
C ALA A 404 12.30 -16.20 8.33
N GLU A 405 11.81 -15.07 8.85
CA GLU A 405 10.46 -14.99 9.44
C GLU A 405 9.37 -15.31 8.42
N ALA A 406 9.48 -14.78 7.19
CA ALA A 406 8.53 -15.06 6.13
C ALA A 406 8.53 -16.54 5.72
N VAL A 407 9.70 -17.16 5.63
CA VAL A 407 9.85 -18.61 5.37
C VAL A 407 9.24 -19.43 6.50
N ALA A 408 9.48 -19.06 7.76
CA ALA A 408 8.89 -19.74 8.92
C ALA A 408 7.35 -19.73 8.86
N VAL A 409 6.74 -18.59 8.52
CA VAL A 409 5.29 -18.51 8.29
C VAL A 409 4.84 -19.41 7.14
N CYS A 410 5.56 -19.44 6.02
CA CYS A 410 5.21 -20.30 4.89
C CYS A 410 5.31 -21.79 5.26
N ARG A 411 6.25 -22.20 6.07
CA ARG A 411 6.39 -23.58 6.57
C ARG A 411 5.25 -23.94 7.54
N GLU A 412 4.92 -23.04 8.47
CA GLU A 412 3.82 -23.22 9.43
C GLU A 412 2.48 -23.51 8.71
N TYR A 413 2.24 -22.79 7.62
CA TYR A 413 1.00 -22.91 6.84
C TYR A 413 1.14 -23.75 5.56
N ALA A 414 2.20 -24.53 5.42
CA ALA A 414 2.44 -25.42 4.24
C ALA A 414 1.28 -26.40 3.99
N HIS A 415 0.60 -26.85 5.05
CA HIS A 415 -0.54 -27.73 4.99
C HIS A 415 -1.75 -27.13 4.24
N LEU A 416 -1.81 -25.80 4.09
CA LEU A 416 -2.84 -25.09 3.31
C LEU A 416 -2.51 -25.01 1.80
N THR A 417 -1.36 -25.55 1.36
CA THR A 417 -0.97 -25.48 -0.05
C THR A 417 -1.86 -26.41 -0.89
N PRO A 418 -2.70 -25.87 -1.79
CA PRO A 418 -3.60 -26.69 -2.57
C PRO A 418 -2.83 -27.49 -3.62
N ARG A 419 -3.32 -28.71 -3.87
CA ARG A 419 -2.81 -29.58 -4.93
C ARG A 419 -3.71 -29.45 -6.14
N ILE A 420 -3.26 -28.70 -7.15
CA ILE A 420 -3.98 -28.45 -8.39
C ILE A 420 -3.28 -29.29 -9.46
N ALA A 421 -4.01 -30.19 -10.11
CA ALA A 421 -3.43 -31.15 -11.05
C ALA A 421 -2.72 -30.46 -12.23
N ALA A 422 -3.33 -29.42 -12.80
CA ALA A 422 -2.74 -28.64 -13.89
C ALA A 422 -1.40 -27.96 -13.54
N LEU A 423 -1.16 -27.67 -12.26
CA LEU A 423 0.06 -27.01 -11.78
C LEU A 423 1.14 -28.01 -11.31
N ALA A 424 0.87 -29.32 -11.35
CA ALA A 424 1.80 -30.33 -10.86
C ALA A 424 3.20 -30.28 -11.50
N PRO A 425 3.37 -30.01 -12.82
CA PRO A 425 4.68 -29.90 -13.45
C PRO A 425 5.55 -28.76 -12.90
N PHE A 426 4.93 -27.71 -12.36
CA PHE A 426 5.62 -26.51 -11.86
C PHE A 426 5.77 -26.51 -10.34
N ARG A 427 5.49 -27.63 -9.67
CA ARG A 427 5.60 -27.68 -8.21
C ARG A 427 7.06 -27.56 -7.78
N PRO A 428 7.42 -26.55 -6.93
CA PRO A 428 8.79 -26.39 -6.52
C PRO A 428 9.21 -27.50 -5.54
N ALA A 429 10.47 -27.92 -5.66
CA ALA A 429 11.10 -28.78 -4.67
C ALA A 429 11.33 -27.98 -3.37
N VAL A 430 10.88 -28.50 -2.25
CA VAL A 430 11.16 -27.91 -0.94
C VAL A 430 12.61 -28.24 -0.58
N ARG A 431 13.48 -27.25 -0.60
CA ARG A 431 14.87 -27.42 -0.19
C ARG A 431 14.94 -27.60 1.34
N PRO A 432 15.71 -28.57 1.84
CA PRO A 432 16.01 -28.64 3.27
C PRO A 432 16.72 -27.37 3.71
N GLU A 433 16.60 -27.03 4.98
CA GLU A 433 17.33 -25.90 5.54
C GLU A 433 18.84 -26.08 5.32
N PRO A 434 19.57 -25.02 4.90
CA PRO A 434 21.00 -25.06 4.99
C PRO A 434 21.36 -25.29 6.47
N MET A 435 22.19 -26.30 6.72
CA MET A 435 22.70 -26.56 8.06
C MET A 435 23.38 -25.31 8.61
N PRO A 436 23.19 -24.96 9.89
CA PRO A 436 23.90 -23.85 10.51
C PRO A 436 25.38 -23.93 10.19
N ALA A 437 26.02 -22.83 9.88
CA ALA A 437 27.43 -22.78 9.48
C ALA A 437 28.39 -23.44 10.51
N ASP A 438 27.98 -23.48 11.79
CA ASP A 438 28.69 -24.11 12.89
C ASP A 438 28.67 -25.66 12.88
N SER A 439 27.83 -26.28 12.03
CA SER A 439 27.75 -27.73 11.90
C SER A 439 28.42 -28.30 10.63
N ALA A 440 29.03 -27.45 9.81
CA ALA A 440 29.83 -27.88 8.70
C ALA A 440 31.14 -28.52 9.27
N PRO A 441 31.46 -29.78 8.94
CA PRO A 441 32.76 -30.35 9.36
C PRO A 441 33.88 -29.47 8.78
N LEU A 442 34.74 -28.97 9.66
CA LEU A 442 35.94 -28.22 9.27
C LEU A 442 36.64 -28.99 8.15
N ALA A 443 36.75 -28.39 6.99
CA ALA A 443 37.51 -28.98 5.89
C ALA A 443 38.91 -29.29 6.41
N ARG A 444 39.32 -30.59 6.40
CA ARG A 444 40.67 -30.98 6.80
C ARG A 444 41.66 -30.25 5.90
N PRO A 445 42.68 -29.61 6.47
CA PRO A 445 43.68 -28.96 5.66
C PRO A 445 44.35 -30.03 4.77
N VAL A 446 44.40 -29.74 3.47
CA VAL A 446 45.13 -30.57 2.51
C VAL A 446 46.61 -30.52 2.91
N PRO A 447 47.30 -31.65 3.13
CA PRO A 447 48.73 -31.61 3.42
C PRO A 447 49.47 -31.04 2.22
N VAL A 448 50.25 -29.99 2.45
CA VAL A 448 51.21 -29.46 1.50
C VAL A 448 52.31 -30.52 1.39
N THR A 449 52.37 -31.20 0.27
CA THR A 449 53.54 -32.06 -0.07
C THR A 449 54.61 -31.13 -0.63
N ASP A 450 55.78 -31.16 0.03
CA ASP A 450 57.06 -30.55 -0.40
C ASP A 450 57.50 -31.04 -1.76
#